data_9eba14be1a1099c012ad3ae445484b0e
#
_entry.id   9eba14be1a1099c012ad3ae445484b0e
#
_cell.length_a   1.000
_cell.length_b   1.000
_cell.length_c   1.000
_cell.angle_alpha   90.00
_cell.angle_beta   90.00
_cell.angle_gamma   90.00
#
_symmetry.space_group_name_H-M   'P 1'
#
loop_
_entity.id
_entity.type
_entity.pdbx_description
1 polymer ?
#
loop_
_entity_poly.entity_id
_entity_poly.type
_entity_poly.pdbx_seq_one_letter_code
_entity_poly.pdbx_strand_id
1 'polypeptide(L)'
;VLTGHRLDLARWGTKTGTTITSIRMENGREFHARLFIDATYEGDLMAKAGVRYHVGREANSVYGEVINGVQVARTIHHQFTKNVDPYVKPGDPSSGLLPGIEKDPGEEFSGDRKVQAYNFRMCTTDVPENRRDWEKPARYDERWFELALRNVEAGDMRISWAPSWMPNRKTDTNNNFAIAARMT
;
A
#
# COMPACT_ATOMS: atom_id res chain seq x y z
N VAL A 1 -8.04 24.90 0.99
CA VAL A 1 -8.19 23.52 1.46
C VAL A 1 -8.96 23.53 2.75
N LEU A 2 -9.96 22.69 2.88
CA LEU A 2 -10.73 22.47 4.10
C LEU A 2 -10.30 21.14 4.70
N THR A 3 -9.90 21.12 5.95
CA THR A 3 -9.54 19.91 6.71
C THR A 3 -10.64 19.54 7.71
N GLY A 4 -10.62 18.33 8.25
CA GLY A 4 -11.63 17.87 9.22
C GLY A 4 -13.03 17.64 8.62
N HIS A 5 -13.09 17.40 7.30
CA HIS A 5 -14.34 17.14 6.58
C HIS A 5 -14.28 15.74 5.97
N ARG A 6 -14.75 14.75 6.72
CA ARG A 6 -14.83 13.37 6.28
C ARG A 6 -16.18 13.09 5.64
N LEU A 7 -16.21 12.34 4.54
CA LEU A 7 -17.45 11.96 3.86
C LEU A 7 -18.35 11.12 4.78
N ASP A 8 -19.61 11.46 4.89
CA ASP A 8 -20.61 10.67 5.62
C ASP A 8 -20.98 9.44 4.79
N LEU A 9 -20.45 8.28 5.11
CA LEU A 9 -20.69 7.06 4.33
C LEU A 9 -22.13 6.55 4.41
N ALA A 10 -22.92 6.99 5.38
CA ALA A 10 -24.33 6.62 5.50
C ALA A 10 -25.23 7.59 4.69
N ARG A 11 -24.90 8.86 4.68
CA ARG A 11 -25.70 9.94 4.02
C ARG A 11 -24.79 10.80 3.13
N TRP A 12 -24.07 10.15 2.25
CA TRP A 12 -22.95 10.70 1.49
C TRP A 12 -23.26 11.91 0.62
N GLY A 13 -24.52 12.16 0.31
CA GLY A 13 -24.93 13.28 -0.54
C GLY A 13 -26.14 12.94 -1.41
N THR A 14 -26.33 13.68 -2.48
CA THR A 14 -27.45 13.52 -3.42
C THR A 14 -26.96 13.32 -4.85
N LYS A 15 -27.73 12.53 -5.59
CA LYS A 15 -27.50 12.21 -6.98
C LYS A 15 -28.83 12.25 -7.75
N THR A 16 -28.84 12.90 -8.90
CA THR A 16 -29.98 12.92 -9.82
C THR A 16 -29.56 12.23 -11.13
N GLY A 17 -30.15 11.08 -11.41
CA GLY A 17 -29.70 10.25 -12.53
C GLY A 17 -28.22 9.83 -12.36
N THR A 18 -27.36 10.25 -13.27
CA THR A 18 -25.92 9.98 -13.23
C THR A 18 -25.09 11.14 -12.61
N THR A 19 -25.73 12.23 -12.23
CA THR A 19 -25.06 13.47 -11.78
C THR A 19 -25.10 13.57 -10.25
N ILE A 20 -23.93 13.66 -9.61
CA ILE A 20 -23.83 14.02 -8.20
C ILE A 20 -24.13 15.52 -8.09
N THR A 21 -25.04 15.90 -7.19
CA THR A 21 -25.43 17.30 -6.97
C THR A 21 -24.88 17.87 -5.66
N SER A 22 -24.65 17.01 -4.67
CA SER A 22 -24.00 17.40 -3.42
C SER A 22 -23.27 16.22 -2.78
N ILE A 23 -22.32 16.55 -1.89
CA ILE A 23 -21.70 15.59 -0.97
C ILE A 23 -21.87 16.08 0.46
N ARG A 24 -22.08 15.15 1.39
CA ARG A 24 -22.31 15.43 2.81
C ARG A 24 -21.17 14.89 3.65
N MET A 25 -20.76 15.66 4.64
CA MET A 25 -19.71 15.32 5.58
C MET A 25 -20.29 14.82 6.92
N GLU A 26 -19.53 14.03 7.67
CA GLU A 26 -19.91 13.52 9.00
C GLU A 26 -20.25 14.64 9.98
N ASN A 27 -19.62 15.80 9.84
CA ASN A 27 -19.92 17.00 10.63
C ASN A 27 -21.22 17.74 10.20
N GLY A 28 -22.01 17.14 9.30
CA GLY A 28 -23.26 17.68 8.81
C GLY A 28 -23.13 18.71 7.68
N ARG A 29 -21.92 19.13 7.33
CA ARG A 29 -21.71 20.09 6.25
C ARG A 29 -22.00 19.46 4.90
N GLU A 30 -22.60 20.24 4.00
CA GLU A 30 -22.89 19.81 2.64
C GLU A 30 -22.18 20.72 1.63
N PHE A 31 -21.65 20.12 0.56
CA PHE A 31 -20.97 20.84 -0.51
C PHE A 31 -21.69 20.56 -1.83
N HIS A 32 -21.99 21.62 -2.56
CA HIS A 32 -22.57 21.59 -3.89
C HIS A 32 -21.53 22.02 -4.92
N ALA A 33 -21.45 21.29 -6.03
CA ALA A 33 -20.52 21.60 -7.11
C ALA A 33 -21.02 21.08 -8.46
N ARG A 34 -20.45 21.59 -9.54
CA ARG A 34 -20.70 21.09 -10.89
C ARG A 34 -19.84 19.86 -11.23
N LEU A 35 -18.72 19.70 -10.53
CA LEU A 35 -17.78 18.61 -10.71
C LEU A 35 -17.30 18.12 -9.33
N PHE A 36 -17.23 16.82 -9.16
CA PHE A 36 -16.64 16.16 -7.99
C PHE A 36 -15.49 15.28 -8.45
N ILE A 37 -14.38 15.31 -7.72
CA ILE A 37 -13.21 14.48 -7.96
C ILE A 37 -12.96 13.67 -6.68
N ASP A 38 -13.06 12.36 -6.79
CA ASP A 38 -12.63 11.46 -5.71
C ASP A 38 -11.14 11.13 -5.92
N ALA A 39 -10.31 11.72 -5.08
CA ALA A 39 -8.86 11.51 -5.07
C ALA A 39 -8.43 10.83 -3.76
N THR A 40 -9.33 10.06 -3.15
CA THR A 40 -9.05 9.29 -1.93
C THR A 40 -8.42 7.94 -2.27
N TYR A 41 -7.83 7.28 -1.27
CA TYR A 41 -7.26 5.95 -1.46
C TYR A 41 -8.33 4.87 -1.67
N GLU A 42 -9.44 4.96 -0.94
CA GLU A 42 -10.50 3.96 -0.94
C GLU A 42 -11.57 4.17 -2.01
N GLY A 43 -11.70 5.38 -2.56
CA GLY A 43 -12.72 5.70 -3.56
C GLY A 43 -14.15 5.66 -3.01
N ASP A 44 -14.34 6.08 -1.76
CA ASP A 44 -15.62 6.00 -1.07
C ASP A 44 -16.75 6.73 -1.81
N LEU A 45 -16.48 7.93 -2.34
CA LEU A 45 -17.47 8.68 -3.09
C LEU A 45 -17.86 7.97 -4.39
N MET A 46 -16.89 7.40 -5.08
CA MET A 46 -17.12 6.59 -6.29
C MET A 46 -18.07 5.44 -6.00
N ALA A 47 -17.78 4.67 -4.94
CA ALA A 47 -18.59 3.52 -4.54
C ALA A 47 -20.01 3.94 -4.14
N LYS A 48 -20.16 5.01 -3.32
CA LYS A 48 -21.44 5.54 -2.89
C LYS A 48 -22.27 6.12 -4.04
N ALA A 49 -21.63 6.70 -5.03
CA ALA A 49 -22.29 7.18 -6.24
C ALA A 49 -22.81 6.05 -7.15
N GLY A 50 -22.50 4.80 -6.83
CA GLY A 50 -22.96 3.61 -7.58
C GLY A 50 -22.17 3.38 -8.87
N VAL A 51 -20.93 3.87 -8.95
CA VAL A 51 -19.99 3.54 -10.03
C VAL A 51 -19.54 2.09 -9.83
N ARG A 52 -19.51 1.31 -10.91
CA ARG A 52 -18.96 -0.05 -10.83
C ARG A 52 -17.46 -0.01 -10.65
N TYR A 53 -16.96 -0.86 -9.77
CA TYR A 53 -15.53 -0.98 -9.48
C TYR A 53 -15.15 -2.43 -9.18
N HIS A 54 -13.88 -2.72 -9.26
CA HIS A 54 -13.30 -3.99 -8.86
C HIS A 54 -12.38 -3.79 -7.65
N VAL A 55 -12.33 -4.77 -6.75
CA VAL A 55 -11.40 -4.79 -5.61
C VAL A 55 -10.45 -5.96 -5.79
N GLY A 56 -9.16 -5.67 -5.79
CA GLY A 56 -8.11 -6.64 -6.04
C GLY A 56 -7.59 -6.59 -7.48
N ARG A 57 -6.99 -7.70 -7.93
CA ARG A 57 -6.47 -7.82 -9.30
C ARG A 57 -7.52 -8.44 -10.20
N GLU A 58 -7.79 -7.80 -11.33
CA GLU A 58 -8.64 -8.38 -12.38
C GLU A 58 -7.85 -9.41 -13.18
N ALA A 59 -8.48 -10.51 -13.57
CA ALA A 59 -7.85 -11.45 -14.47
C ALA A 59 -7.57 -10.79 -15.84
N ASN A 60 -6.48 -11.18 -16.49
CA ASN A 60 -6.15 -10.68 -17.83
C ASN A 60 -7.29 -10.91 -18.84
N SER A 61 -8.05 -11.99 -18.67
CA SER A 61 -9.15 -12.36 -19.56
C SER A 61 -10.37 -11.44 -19.50
N VAL A 62 -10.54 -10.65 -18.42
CA VAL A 62 -11.75 -9.81 -18.24
C VAL A 62 -11.86 -8.75 -19.33
N TYR A 63 -10.75 -8.11 -19.67
CA TYR A 63 -10.70 -7.06 -20.72
C TYR A 63 -9.69 -7.37 -21.83
N GLY A 64 -9.15 -8.61 -21.89
CA GLY A 64 -8.12 -8.97 -22.85
C GLY A 64 -6.78 -8.27 -22.64
N GLU A 65 -6.51 -7.83 -21.41
CA GLU A 65 -5.25 -7.19 -21.02
C GLU A 65 -4.20 -8.23 -20.65
N VAL A 66 -2.94 -7.81 -20.51
CA VAL A 66 -1.82 -8.76 -20.33
C VAL A 66 -1.01 -8.57 -19.06
N ILE A 67 -1.34 -7.55 -18.24
CA ILE A 67 -0.52 -7.16 -17.07
C ILE A 67 -1.31 -6.84 -15.80
N ASN A 68 -2.58 -7.18 -15.72
CA ASN A 68 -3.43 -6.82 -14.57
C ASN A 68 -3.68 -7.95 -13.57
N GLY A 69 -3.65 -9.20 -13.96
CA GLY A 69 -3.79 -10.34 -13.06
C GLY A 69 -2.54 -10.67 -12.25
N VAL A 70 -2.47 -11.87 -11.72
CA VAL A 70 -1.26 -12.42 -11.09
C VAL A 70 -0.11 -12.44 -12.11
N GLN A 71 1.04 -11.88 -11.76
CA GLN A 71 2.17 -11.67 -12.68
C GLN A 71 3.50 -12.10 -12.04
N VAL A 72 3.58 -13.31 -11.51
CA VAL A 72 4.79 -13.79 -10.82
C VAL A 72 5.97 -13.92 -11.77
N ALA A 73 5.75 -14.52 -12.94
CA ALA A 73 6.80 -14.76 -13.91
C ALA A 73 7.37 -13.47 -14.56
N ARG A 74 6.62 -12.37 -14.49
CA ARG A 74 7.02 -11.08 -15.10
C ARG A 74 7.50 -10.06 -14.08
N THR A 75 7.55 -10.39 -12.81
CA THR A 75 7.99 -9.46 -11.76
C THR A 75 9.50 -9.24 -11.86
N ILE A 76 9.92 -7.98 -12.02
CA ILE A 76 11.32 -7.59 -12.11
C ILE A 76 11.76 -6.67 -10.95
N HIS A 77 10.81 -6.06 -10.25
CA HIS A 77 11.05 -5.18 -9.12
C HIS A 77 10.68 -5.86 -7.81
N HIS A 78 11.23 -5.38 -6.69
CA HIS A 78 10.96 -5.88 -5.35
C HIS A 78 11.21 -7.39 -5.16
N GLN A 79 12.17 -7.93 -5.91
CA GLN A 79 12.53 -9.34 -5.84
C GLN A 79 13.75 -9.56 -4.95
N PHE A 80 13.76 -10.68 -4.23
CA PHE A 80 14.96 -11.16 -3.56
C PHE A 80 16.00 -11.58 -4.62
N THR A 81 17.24 -11.11 -4.44
CA THR A 81 18.36 -11.47 -5.31
C THR A 81 19.21 -12.59 -4.72
N LYS A 82 18.92 -12.97 -3.49
CA LYS A 82 19.55 -14.04 -2.76
C LYS A 82 18.50 -15.08 -2.37
N ASN A 83 18.96 -16.30 -2.18
CA ASN A 83 18.08 -17.33 -1.63
C ASN A 83 17.90 -17.09 -0.13
N VAL A 84 16.69 -16.70 0.27
CA VAL A 84 16.35 -16.38 1.65
C VAL A 84 15.30 -17.36 2.14
N ASP A 85 15.61 -18.06 3.22
CA ASP A 85 14.70 -19.03 3.82
C ASP A 85 13.46 -18.35 4.42
N PRO A 86 12.25 -18.74 4.01
CA PRO A 86 11.01 -18.08 4.43
C PRO A 86 10.39 -18.64 5.72
N TYR A 87 10.94 -19.74 6.25
CA TYR A 87 10.32 -20.47 7.37
C TYR A 87 10.68 -19.87 8.73
N VAL A 88 9.80 -20.02 9.71
CA VAL A 88 10.04 -19.56 11.10
C VAL A 88 11.32 -20.16 11.64
N LYS A 89 11.52 -21.48 11.48
CA LYS A 89 12.79 -22.14 11.72
C LYS A 89 13.47 -22.40 10.38
N PRO A 90 14.67 -21.84 10.14
CA PRO A 90 15.39 -22.04 8.89
C PRO A 90 15.51 -23.53 8.54
N GLY A 91 15.19 -23.86 7.28
CA GLY A 91 15.25 -25.25 6.77
C GLY A 91 14.11 -26.17 7.20
N ASP A 92 13.15 -25.69 7.99
CA ASP A 92 12.02 -26.49 8.49
C ASP A 92 10.68 -25.97 7.98
N PRO A 93 10.16 -26.53 6.86
CA PRO A 93 8.85 -26.14 6.33
C PRO A 93 7.68 -26.37 7.30
N SER A 94 7.82 -27.32 8.24
CA SER A 94 6.78 -27.62 9.22
C SER A 94 6.61 -26.53 10.27
N SER A 95 7.61 -25.66 10.44
CA SER A 95 7.58 -24.53 11.37
C SER A 95 6.67 -23.38 10.92
N GLY A 96 6.15 -23.43 9.70
CA GLY A 96 5.34 -22.38 9.11
C GLY A 96 6.17 -21.24 8.51
N LEU A 97 5.49 -20.30 7.87
CA LEU A 97 6.11 -19.15 7.22
C LEU A 97 6.25 -17.96 8.18
N LEU A 98 7.28 -17.16 7.98
CA LEU A 98 7.47 -15.89 8.67
C LEU A 98 6.28 -14.94 8.39
N PRO A 99 6.00 -13.98 9.30
CA PRO A 99 4.90 -13.04 9.12
C PRO A 99 4.94 -12.33 7.77
N GLY A 100 3.78 -12.19 7.14
CA GLY A 100 3.63 -11.52 5.84
C GLY A 100 4.08 -12.32 4.62
N ILE A 101 4.53 -13.58 4.76
CA ILE A 101 4.78 -14.46 3.62
C ILE A 101 3.52 -15.27 3.34
N GLU A 102 3.13 -15.30 2.08
CA GLU A 102 2.06 -16.16 1.60
C GLU A 102 2.63 -17.40 0.93
N LYS A 103 1.93 -18.52 1.11
CA LYS A 103 2.35 -19.81 0.57
C LYS A 103 2.16 -19.90 -0.95
N ASP A 104 1.09 -19.26 -1.44
CA ASP A 104 0.66 -19.37 -2.83
C ASP A 104 0.50 -17.97 -3.44
N PRO A 105 1.26 -17.67 -4.49
CA PRO A 105 1.13 -16.40 -5.20
C PRO A 105 -0.17 -16.30 -6.02
N GLY A 106 -0.85 -17.42 -6.29
CA GLY A 106 -1.99 -17.53 -7.18
C GLY A 106 -1.61 -18.03 -8.58
N GLU A 107 -2.62 -18.40 -9.35
CA GLU A 107 -2.46 -18.84 -10.74
C GLU A 107 -2.09 -17.65 -11.64
N GLU A 108 -1.09 -17.83 -12.49
CA GLU A 108 -0.61 -16.78 -13.41
C GLU A 108 -1.76 -16.22 -14.28
N PHE A 109 -1.86 -14.93 -14.40
CA PHE A 109 -2.89 -14.17 -15.11
C PHE A 109 -4.30 -14.22 -14.53
N SER A 110 -4.53 -14.97 -13.46
CA SER A 110 -5.82 -15.00 -12.77
C SER A 110 -6.07 -13.71 -11.96
N GLY A 111 -7.33 -13.44 -11.67
CA GLY A 111 -7.73 -12.37 -10.75
C GLY A 111 -7.81 -12.88 -9.31
N ASP A 112 -7.65 -11.96 -8.36
CA ASP A 112 -7.88 -12.21 -6.95
C ASP A 112 -8.34 -10.95 -6.21
N ARG A 113 -8.51 -11.06 -4.90
CA ARG A 113 -8.93 -9.92 -4.06
C ARG A 113 -7.75 -9.23 -3.35
N LYS A 114 -6.52 -9.54 -3.72
CA LYS A 114 -5.35 -8.91 -3.12
C LYS A 114 -5.20 -7.49 -3.64
N VAL A 115 -4.92 -6.56 -2.74
CA VAL A 115 -4.67 -5.16 -3.05
C VAL A 115 -3.19 -4.85 -2.94
N GLN A 116 -2.75 -3.81 -3.63
CA GLN A 116 -1.38 -3.33 -3.51
C GLN A 116 -1.10 -2.86 -2.08
N ALA A 117 0.07 -3.19 -1.55
CA ALA A 117 0.54 -2.67 -0.28
C ALA A 117 0.69 -1.14 -0.35
N TYR A 118 0.30 -0.46 0.72
CA TYR A 118 0.48 0.98 0.85
C TYR A 118 1.96 1.34 0.99
N ASN A 119 2.35 2.45 0.37
CA ASN A 119 3.67 3.02 0.54
C ASN A 119 3.62 4.12 1.61
N PHE A 120 4.31 3.89 2.73
CA PHE A 120 4.45 4.89 3.78
C PHE A 120 5.68 5.75 3.53
N ARG A 121 5.47 7.00 3.16
CA ARG A 121 6.53 7.95 2.93
C ARG A 121 6.91 8.66 4.21
N MET A 122 8.20 8.68 4.50
CA MET A 122 8.75 9.32 5.69
C MET A 122 9.45 10.61 5.29
N CYS A 123 9.11 11.70 5.96
CA CYS A 123 9.81 12.95 5.83
C CYS A 123 10.88 13.04 6.92
N THR A 124 12.14 12.95 6.52
CA THR A 124 13.27 13.12 7.45
C THR A 124 14.00 14.44 7.21
N THR A 125 14.80 14.88 8.17
CA THR A 125 15.56 16.12 8.10
C THR A 125 16.89 16.00 8.83
N ASP A 126 17.90 16.71 8.35
CA ASP A 126 19.17 16.89 9.02
C ASP A 126 19.20 18.15 9.93
N VAL A 127 18.11 18.92 10.00
CA VAL A 127 17.95 20.08 10.88
C VAL A 127 17.54 19.61 12.27
N PRO A 128 18.41 19.73 13.31
CA PRO A 128 18.15 19.18 14.63
C PRO A 128 16.84 19.68 15.27
N GLU A 129 16.52 20.96 15.11
CA GLU A 129 15.34 21.60 15.69
C GLU A 129 14.02 21.08 15.12
N ASN A 130 14.07 20.44 13.94
CA ASN A 130 12.91 19.86 13.27
C ASN A 130 12.81 18.36 13.48
N ARG A 131 13.77 17.74 14.15
CA ARG A 131 13.76 16.30 14.39
C ARG A 131 12.77 15.92 15.47
N ARG A 132 12.21 14.75 15.28
CA ARG A 132 11.47 14.02 16.31
C ARG A 132 12.07 12.62 16.38
N ASP A 133 12.32 12.15 17.58
CA ASP A 133 12.82 10.81 17.79
C ASP A 133 11.74 9.78 17.44
N TRP A 134 12.21 8.63 17.00
CA TRP A 134 11.33 7.49 16.72
C TRP A 134 11.13 6.70 18.00
N GLU A 135 9.88 6.56 18.38
CA GLU A 135 9.52 5.70 19.48
C GLU A 135 9.23 4.29 18.96
N LYS A 136 9.67 3.29 19.72
CA LYS A 136 9.34 1.89 19.40
C LYS A 136 7.83 1.70 19.55
N PRO A 137 7.11 1.24 18.53
CA PRO A 137 5.68 1.01 18.62
C PRO A 137 5.32 0.02 19.72
N ALA A 138 4.18 0.23 20.40
CA ALA A 138 3.71 -0.67 21.45
C ALA A 138 3.47 -2.11 20.96
N ARG A 139 3.16 -2.29 19.69
CA ARG A 139 2.95 -3.60 19.03
C ARG A 139 4.13 -4.02 18.18
N TYR A 140 5.35 -3.57 18.53
CA TYR A 140 6.54 -3.99 17.81
C TYR A 140 6.77 -5.50 17.98
N ASP A 141 6.94 -6.20 16.86
CA ASP A 141 7.30 -7.62 16.81
C ASP A 141 8.47 -7.77 15.84
N GLU A 142 9.63 -8.17 16.35
CA GLU A 142 10.87 -8.32 15.57
C GLU A 142 10.76 -9.36 14.45
N ARG A 143 9.85 -10.33 14.60
CA ARG A 143 9.65 -11.39 13.58
C ARG A 143 9.22 -10.82 12.22
N TRP A 144 8.62 -9.62 12.19
CA TRP A 144 8.31 -8.92 10.94
C TRP A 144 9.55 -8.52 10.16
N PHE A 145 10.70 -8.41 10.83
CA PHE A 145 11.96 -7.98 10.23
C PHE A 145 12.93 -9.16 9.99
N GLU A 146 12.60 -10.35 10.45
CA GLU A 146 13.46 -11.54 10.35
C GLU A 146 13.85 -11.85 8.91
N LEU A 147 12.90 -11.78 7.95
CA LEU A 147 13.24 -12.02 6.55
C LEU A 147 14.18 -10.94 5.99
N ALA A 148 14.06 -9.71 6.47
CA ALA A 148 14.96 -8.63 6.10
C ALA A 148 16.39 -8.89 6.62
N LEU A 149 16.51 -9.34 7.85
CA LEU A 149 17.79 -9.73 8.45
C LEU A 149 18.46 -10.85 7.64
N ARG A 150 17.72 -11.93 7.37
CA ARG A 150 18.23 -13.05 6.56
C ARG A 150 18.66 -12.63 5.15
N ASN A 151 17.97 -11.67 4.55
CA ASN A 151 18.37 -11.14 3.24
C ASN A 151 19.70 -10.40 3.29
N VAL A 152 19.92 -9.62 4.35
CA VAL A 152 21.21 -8.94 4.60
C VAL A 152 22.32 -9.94 4.88
N GLU A 153 22.06 -10.95 5.72
CA GLU A 153 23.00 -12.02 6.04
C GLU A 153 23.36 -12.86 4.80
N ALA A 154 22.42 -13.04 3.87
CA ALA A 154 22.67 -13.66 2.57
C ALA A 154 23.50 -12.78 1.62
N GLY A 155 23.86 -11.57 2.01
CA GLY A 155 24.72 -10.66 1.27
C GLY A 155 23.99 -9.64 0.38
N ASP A 156 22.68 -9.47 0.53
CA ASP A 156 21.98 -8.36 -0.12
C ASP A 156 21.91 -7.16 0.82
N MET A 157 22.91 -6.28 0.70
CA MET A 157 23.05 -5.09 1.54
C MET A 157 22.17 -3.91 1.09
N ARG A 158 21.31 -4.10 0.09
CA ARG A 158 20.37 -3.07 -0.36
C ARG A 158 19.25 -2.96 0.67
N ILE A 159 19.25 -1.87 1.40
CA ILE A 159 18.19 -1.54 2.35
C ILE A 159 17.07 -0.76 1.65
N SER A 160 15.86 -0.91 2.14
CA SER A 160 14.66 -0.25 1.58
C SER A 160 14.64 1.27 1.73
N TRP A 161 15.70 1.84 2.24
CA TRP A 161 15.82 3.26 2.48
C TRP A 161 16.39 3.96 1.25
N ALA A 162 15.52 4.63 0.52
CA ALA A 162 15.91 5.44 -0.63
C ALA A 162 15.43 6.89 -0.46
N PRO A 163 16.12 7.71 0.34
CA PRO A 163 15.76 9.11 0.56
C PRO A 163 16.03 9.94 -0.69
N SER A 164 15.06 10.75 -1.10
CA SER A 164 15.23 11.78 -2.12
C SER A 164 15.22 13.14 -1.46
N TRP A 165 16.21 13.98 -1.80
CA TRP A 165 16.29 15.32 -1.25
C TRP A 165 15.15 16.21 -1.76
N MET A 166 14.53 16.92 -0.83
CA MET A 166 13.44 17.83 -1.05
C MET A 166 13.81 19.23 -0.56
N PRO A 167 13.10 20.29 -0.97
CA PRO A 167 13.33 21.64 -0.43
C PRO A 167 13.28 21.68 1.11
N ASN A 168 13.91 22.71 1.68
CA ASN A 168 13.96 22.96 3.13
C ASN A 168 14.68 21.87 3.95
N ARG A 169 15.74 21.26 3.38
CA ARG A 169 16.55 20.25 4.03
C ARG A 169 15.73 19.07 4.55
N LYS A 170 14.73 18.66 3.77
CA LYS A 170 13.91 17.49 4.02
C LYS A 170 14.20 16.39 3.03
N THR A 171 13.79 15.19 3.35
CA THR A 171 13.78 14.10 2.40
C THR A 171 12.37 13.54 2.23
N ASP A 172 12.08 13.02 1.07
CA ASP A 172 11.00 12.07 0.84
C ASP A 172 11.62 10.68 0.73
N THR A 173 11.02 9.69 1.34
CA THR A 173 11.48 8.31 1.23
C THR A 173 10.52 7.50 0.37
N ASN A 174 11.08 6.65 -0.46
CA ASN A 174 10.30 5.68 -1.22
C ASN A 174 10.74 4.27 -0.85
N ASN A 175 9.85 3.31 -0.94
CA ASN A 175 10.22 1.92 -0.82
C ASN A 175 10.94 1.47 -2.11
N ASN A 176 11.96 0.65 -1.92
CA ASN A 176 12.71 0.03 -3.01
C ASN A 176 13.21 -1.34 -2.56
N PHE A 177 13.54 -2.22 -3.51
CA PHE A 177 14.03 -3.57 -3.24
C PHE A 177 13.00 -4.52 -2.57
N ALA A 178 13.37 -5.77 -2.36
CA ALA A 178 12.47 -6.81 -1.86
C ALA A 178 11.92 -6.55 -0.44
N ILE A 179 12.73 -5.96 0.43
CA ILE A 179 12.38 -5.75 1.85
C ILE A 179 11.30 -4.69 2.00
N ALA A 180 11.27 -3.70 1.12
CA ALA A 180 10.34 -2.59 1.19
C ALA A 180 8.87 -3.01 1.04
N ALA A 181 8.60 -4.02 0.26
CA ALA A 181 7.25 -4.54 0.06
C ALA A 181 6.63 -5.18 1.31
N ARG A 182 7.41 -5.34 2.39
CA ARG A 182 6.96 -5.97 3.64
C ARG A 182 6.81 -5.03 4.82
N MET A 183 7.37 -3.84 4.72
CA MET A 183 7.28 -2.85 5.80
C MET A 183 5.99 -2.02 5.72
N THR A 184 5.11 -2.37 4.81
CA THR A 184 3.79 -1.80 4.61
C THR A 184 2.72 -2.84 4.91
#